data_ae37399929da3ab9fb51af236c78653c
#
_entry.id   ae37399929da3ab9fb51af236c78653c
#
_cell.length_a   1.000
_cell.length_b   1.000
_cell.length_c   1.000
_cell.angle_alpha   90.00
_cell.angle_beta   90.00
_cell.angle_gamma   90.00
#
_symmetry.space_group_name_H-M   'P 1'
#
loop_
_entity.id
_entity.type
_entity.pdbx_description
1 polymer ?
#
loop_
_entity_poly.entity_id
_entity_poly.type
_entity_poly.pdbx_seq_one_letter_code
_entity_poly.pdbx_strand_id
1 'polypeptide(L)'
;MPVWLQTALLLACSNLFMTFAWYGHLKTLNSKPWIIAALISWGIALFEYLLQVPANRIGYTELSVGQLKIMQEVITLAIFVPFSVYFMQQPLKLDYLWAGLCLLGAVYFIFRA
;
A
#
# COMPACT_ATOMS: atom_id res chain seq x y z
N MET A 1 21.67 -5.54 -3.79
CA MET A 1 20.62 -4.54 -3.44
C MET A 1 20.39 -4.60 -1.94
N PRO A 2 20.32 -3.45 -1.26
CA PRO A 2 20.08 -3.45 0.18
C PRO A 2 18.73 -4.11 0.52
N VAL A 3 18.67 -4.75 1.70
CA VAL A 3 17.45 -5.44 2.13
C VAL A 3 16.26 -4.47 2.22
N TRP A 4 16.50 -3.25 2.77
CA TRP A 4 15.41 -2.27 2.89
C TRP A 4 14.86 -1.87 1.52
N LEU A 5 15.71 -1.80 0.49
CA LEU A 5 15.27 -1.44 -0.86
C LEU A 5 14.49 -2.58 -1.52
N GLN A 6 14.96 -3.82 -1.38
CA GLN A 6 14.22 -4.99 -1.87
C GLN A 6 12.84 -5.06 -1.21
N THR A 7 12.78 -4.87 0.10
CA THR A 7 11.53 -4.87 0.85
C THR A 7 10.61 -3.76 0.36
N ALA A 8 11.14 -2.55 0.19
CA ALA A 8 10.34 -1.41 -0.25
C ALA A 8 9.78 -1.62 -1.66
N LEU A 9 10.58 -2.15 -2.59
CA LEU A 9 10.12 -2.40 -3.95
C LEU A 9 9.03 -3.47 -3.99
N LEU A 10 9.20 -4.55 -3.25
CA LEU A 10 8.19 -5.60 -3.18
C LEU A 10 6.91 -5.10 -2.52
N LEU A 11 7.02 -4.31 -1.45
CA LEU A 11 5.86 -3.71 -0.81
C LEU A 11 5.17 -2.71 -1.74
N ALA A 12 5.92 -1.95 -2.54
CA ALA A 12 5.32 -1.04 -3.50
C ALA A 12 4.48 -1.78 -4.54
N CYS A 13 5.03 -2.87 -5.10
CA CYS A 13 4.27 -3.70 -6.05
C CYS A 13 3.06 -4.33 -5.38
N SER A 14 3.22 -4.86 -4.18
CA SER A 14 2.15 -5.45 -3.40
C SER A 14 1.03 -4.43 -3.15
N ASN A 15 1.38 -3.22 -2.74
CA ASN A 15 0.39 -2.16 -2.45
C ASN A 15 -0.33 -1.70 -3.70
N LEU A 16 0.31 -1.72 -4.86
CA LEU A 16 -0.36 -1.39 -6.10
C LEU A 16 -1.52 -2.36 -6.35
N PHE A 17 -1.28 -3.67 -6.23
CA PHE A 17 -2.35 -4.67 -6.35
C PHE A 17 -3.40 -4.49 -5.27
N MET A 18 -2.97 -4.27 -4.02
CA MET A 18 -3.90 -4.15 -2.90
C MET A 18 -4.78 -2.90 -3.00
N THR A 19 -4.22 -1.80 -3.50
CA THR A 19 -5.00 -0.58 -3.72
C THR A 19 -6.12 -0.83 -4.72
N PHE A 20 -5.84 -1.55 -5.80
CA PHE A 20 -6.89 -1.96 -6.73
C PHE A 20 -7.89 -2.91 -6.09
N ALA A 21 -7.42 -3.84 -5.24
CA ALA A 21 -8.32 -4.76 -4.53
C ALA A 21 -9.27 -4.00 -3.60
N TRP A 22 -8.75 -3.00 -2.87
CA TRP A 22 -9.57 -2.24 -1.92
C TRP A 22 -10.55 -1.30 -2.60
N TYR A 23 -10.14 -0.61 -3.65
CA TYR A 23 -10.89 0.54 -4.16
C TYR A 23 -11.28 0.45 -5.63
N GLY A 24 -10.62 -0.40 -6.42
CA GLY A 24 -10.91 -0.50 -7.84
C GLY A 24 -12.35 -0.89 -8.13
N HIS A 25 -12.93 -1.77 -7.29
CA HIS A 25 -14.32 -2.21 -7.46
C HIS A 25 -15.32 -1.08 -7.25
N LEU A 26 -14.94 -0.02 -6.53
CA LEU A 26 -15.83 1.13 -6.33
C LEU A 26 -16.08 1.86 -7.63
N LYS A 27 -15.12 1.84 -8.55
CA LYS A 27 -15.28 2.50 -9.85
C LYS A 27 -15.85 1.55 -10.90
N THR A 28 -15.37 0.31 -10.95
CA THR A 28 -15.63 -0.60 -12.06
C THR A 28 -16.75 -1.60 -11.77
N LEU A 29 -17.02 -1.91 -10.51
CA LEU A 29 -17.97 -2.95 -10.10
C LEU A 29 -19.06 -2.42 -9.17
N ASN A 30 -19.26 -1.11 -9.12
CA ASN A 30 -20.22 -0.51 -8.20
C ASN A 30 -21.68 -0.86 -8.56
N SER A 31 -21.95 -1.28 -9.80
CA SER A 31 -23.26 -1.71 -10.23
C SER A 31 -23.48 -3.21 -10.05
N LYS A 32 -22.48 -3.97 -9.61
CA LYS A 32 -22.57 -5.41 -9.40
C LYS A 32 -22.87 -5.71 -7.94
N PRO A 33 -23.43 -6.92 -7.64
CA PRO A 33 -23.57 -7.32 -6.24
C PRO A 33 -22.24 -7.31 -5.51
N TRP A 34 -22.28 -6.99 -4.21
CA TRP A 34 -21.06 -6.87 -3.41
C TRP A 34 -20.23 -8.16 -3.41
N ILE A 35 -20.91 -9.33 -3.49
CA ILE A 35 -20.19 -10.61 -3.47
C ILE A 35 -19.30 -10.80 -4.70
N ILE A 36 -19.75 -10.32 -5.87
CA ILE A 36 -18.95 -10.37 -7.09
C ILE A 36 -17.72 -9.45 -6.95
N ALA A 37 -17.93 -8.24 -6.43
CA ALA A 37 -16.82 -7.32 -6.17
C ALA A 37 -15.82 -7.92 -5.18
N ALA A 38 -16.32 -8.58 -4.13
CA ALA A 38 -15.47 -9.23 -3.14
C ALA A 38 -14.64 -10.36 -3.74
N LEU A 39 -15.24 -11.19 -4.59
CA LEU A 39 -14.52 -12.30 -5.21
C LEU A 39 -13.43 -11.81 -6.18
N ILE A 40 -13.73 -10.80 -6.98
CA ILE A 40 -12.75 -10.24 -7.91
C ILE A 40 -11.61 -9.57 -7.14
N SER A 41 -11.94 -8.79 -6.12
CA SER A 41 -10.94 -8.14 -5.27
C SER A 41 -10.09 -9.16 -4.52
N TRP A 42 -10.69 -10.27 -4.08
CA TRP A 42 -9.94 -11.36 -3.44
C TRP A 42 -8.92 -11.97 -4.40
N GLY A 43 -9.28 -12.15 -5.68
CA GLY A 43 -8.33 -12.62 -6.68
C GLY A 43 -7.16 -11.67 -6.85
N ILE A 44 -7.40 -10.35 -6.85
CA ILE A 44 -6.33 -9.36 -6.92
C ILE A 44 -5.47 -9.42 -5.64
N ALA A 45 -6.11 -9.56 -4.49
CA ALA A 45 -5.39 -9.64 -3.22
C ALA A 45 -4.49 -10.88 -3.13
N LEU A 46 -4.83 -11.96 -3.83
CA LEU A 46 -3.97 -13.14 -3.89
C LEU A 46 -2.61 -12.79 -4.50
N PHE A 47 -2.59 -12.04 -5.60
CA PHE A 47 -1.34 -11.59 -6.21
C PHE A 47 -0.57 -10.65 -5.27
N GLU A 48 -1.28 -9.74 -4.60
CA GLU A 48 -0.68 -8.87 -3.60
C GLU A 48 0.03 -9.69 -2.52
N TYR A 49 -0.62 -10.70 -2.01
CA TYR A 49 -0.07 -11.52 -0.93
C TYR A 49 1.17 -12.30 -1.36
N LEU A 50 1.22 -12.74 -2.63
CA LEU A 50 2.40 -13.40 -3.17
C LEU A 50 3.62 -12.48 -3.22
N LEU A 51 3.41 -11.18 -3.22
CA LEU A 51 4.48 -10.18 -3.15
C LEU A 51 4.74 -9.73 -1.72
N GLN A 52 3.70 -9.58 -0.90
CA GLN A 52 3.82 -9.06 0.45
C GLN A 52 4.53 -10.04 1.39
N VAL A 53 4.21 -11.33 1.31
CA VAL A 53 4.82 -12.32 2.21
C VAL A 53 6.33 -12.39 2.00
N PRO A 54 6.85 -12.54 0.76
CA PRO A 54 8.30 -12.47 0.57
C PRO A 54 8.91 -11.13 1.01
N ALA A 55 8.22 -10.01 0.77
CA ALA A 55 8.71 -8.70 1.17
C ALA A 55 8.93 -8.62 2.67
N ASN A 56 7.95 -9.05 3.46
CA ASN A 56 8.05 -9.02 4.91
C ASN A 56 9.09 -10.01 5.44
N ARG A 57 9.21 -11.17 4.81
CA ARG A 57 10.20 -12.16 5.23
C ARG A 57 11.62 -11.68 4.95
N ILE A 58 11.85 -11.05 3.80
CA ILE A 58 13.15 -10.47 3.48
C ILE A 58 13.44 -9.31 4.42
N GLY A 59 12.47 -8.41 4.61
CA GLY A 59 12.65 -7.23 5.45
C GLY A 59 12.90 -7.57 6.91
N TYR A 60 12.25 -8.60 7.43
CA TYR A 60 12.37 -8.98 8.83
C TYR A 60 13.76 -9.49 9.18
N THR A 61 14.60 -9.79 8.22
CA THR A 61 16.00 -10.15 8.49
C THR A 61 16.81 -8.98 9.04
N GLU A 62 16.41 -7.74 8.75
CA GLU A 62 17.13 -6.55 9.20
C GLU A 62 16.25 -5.50 9.87
N LEU A 63 14.94 -5.52 9.60
CA LEU A 63 13.99 -4.52 10.11
C LEU A 63 13.08 -5.14 11.16
N SER A 64 12.66 -4.35 12.15
CA SER A 64 11.66 -4.78 13.11
C SER A 64 10.28 -4.80 12.49
N VAL A 65 9.32 -5.48 13.14
CA VAL A 65 7.93 -5.51 12.68
C VAL A 65 7.35 -4.11 12.63
N GLY A 66 7.65 -3.27 13.63
CA GLY A 66 7.19 -1.86 13.63
C GLY A 66 7.74 -1.08 12.46
N GLN A 67 9.00 -1.26 12.13
CA GLN A 67 9.62 -0.59 10.99
C GLN A 67 8.99 -1.05 9.67
N LEU A 68 8.72 -2.35 9.53
CA LEU A 68 8.03 -2.88 8.35
C LEU A 68 6.63 -2.27 8.20
N LYS A 69 5.90 -2.17 9.31
CA LYS A 69 4.55 -1.62 9.29
C LYS A 69 4.54 -0.16 8.86
N ILE A 70 5.42 0.66 9.43
CA ILE A 70 5.49 2.08 9.08
C ILE A 70 5.95 2.26 7.62
N MET A 71 6.93 1.46 7.17
CA MET A 71 7.34 1.47 5.77
C MET A 71 6.15 1.18 4.85
N GLN A 72 5.35 0.19 5.20
CA GLN A 72 4.16 -0.17 4.41
C GLN A 72 3.15 0.97 4.38
N GLU A 73 2.92 1.65 5.50
CA GLU A 73 1.97 2.77 5.55
C GLU A 73 2.41 3.94 4.65
N VAL A 74 3.70 4.27 4.66
CA VAL A 74 4.25 5.31 3.78
C VAL A 74 4.06 4.93 2.31
N ILE A 75 4.40 3.70 1.96
CA ILE A 75 4.25 3.20 0.59
C ILE A 75 2.79 3.17 0.19
N THR A 76 1.91 2.74 1.09
CA THR A 76 0.47 2.68 0.84
C THR A 76 -0.06 4.07 0.49
N LEU A 77 0.29 5.10 1.25
CA LEU A 77 -0.15 6.45 0.95
C LEU A 77 0.46 6.97 -0.36
N ALA A 78 1.76 6.70 -0.57
CA ALA A 78 2.45 7.13 -1.79
C ALA A 78 1.84 6.55 -3.06
N ILE A 79 1.32 5.33 -2.99
CA ILE A 79 0.64 4.69 -4.11
C ILE A 79 -0.81 5.13 -4.20
N PHE A 80 -1.48 5.30 -3.05
CA PHE A 80 -2.88 5.68 -3.00
C PHE A 80 -3.13 7.06 -3.62
N VAL A 81 -2.27 8.04 -3.38
CA VAL A 81 -2.50 9.41 -3.86
C VAL A 81 -2.56 9.46 -5.40
N PRO A 82 -1.57 8.93 -6.15
CA PRO A 82 -1.69 8.88 -7.60
C PRO A 82 -2.88 8.04 -8.07
N PHE A 83 -3.14 6.91 -7.43
CA PHE A 83 -4.27 6.07 -7.77
C PHE A 83 -5.59 6.83 -7.61
N SER A 84 -5.76 7.54 -6.50
CA SER A 84 -6.96 8.31 -6.22
C SER A 84 -7.17 9.41 -7.26
N VAL A 85 -6.10 10.13 -7.63
CA VAL A 85 -6.18 11.24 -8.56
C VAL A 85 -6.44 10.74 -9.98
N TYR A 86 -5.68 9.74 -10.44
CA TYR A 86 -5.72 9.33 -11.84
C TYR A 86 -6.78 8.27 -12.13
N PHE A 87 -6.90 7.27 -11.29
CA PHE A 87 -7.84 6.17 -11.54
C PHE A 87 -9.24 6.49 -11.02
N MET A 88 -9.35 6.95 -9.77
CA MET A 88 -10.65 7.26 -9.17
C MET A 88 -11.14 8.66 -9.51
N GLN A 89 -10.29 9.48 -10.12
CA GLN A 89 -10.61 10.85 -10.55
C GLN A 89 -11.10 11.71 -9.37
N GLN A 90 -10.48 11.53 -8.22
CA GLN A 90 -10.73 12.34 -7.03
C GLN A 90 -9.83 13.57 -7.03
N PRO A 91 -10.28 14.71 -6.48
CA PRO A 91 -9.45 15.90 -6.43
C PRO A 91 -8.27 15.71 -5.47
N LEU A 92 -7.11 16.26 -5.87
CA LEU A 92 -5.95 16.29 -4.99
C LEU A 92 -6.18 17.31 -3.89
N LYS A 93 -6.04 16.89 -2.63
CA LYS A 93 -6.29 17.75 -1.47
C LYS A 93 -5.00 18.05 -0.73
N LEU A 94 -4.93 19.24 -0.15
CA LEU A 94 -3.81 19.64 0.69
C LEU A 94 -3.66 18.72 1.91
N ASP A 95 -4.75 18.12 2.36
CA ASP A 95 -4.73 17.18 3.48
C ASP A 95 -3.82 15.98 3.21
N TYR A 96 -3.63 15.58 1.95
CA TYR A 96 -2.66 14.53 1.61
C TYR A 96 -1.23 14.95 1.96
N LEU A 97 -0.90 16.23 1.76
CA LEU A 97 0.41 16.76 2.16
C LEU A 97 0.59 16.68 3.68
N TRP A 98 -0.42 17.10 4.45
CA TRP A 98 -0.36 17.02 5.90
C TRP A 98 -0.25 15.59 6.40
N ALA A 99 -1.02 14.68 5.81
CA ALA A 99 -0.95 13.26 6.15
C ALA A 99 0.44 12.68 5.84
N GLY A 100 1.00 13.05 4.68
CA GLY A 100 2.35 12.63 4.31
C GLY A 100 3.40 13.13 5.27
N LEU A 101 3.30 14.38 5.71
CA LEU A 101 4.22 14.94 6.70
C LEU A 101 4.12 14.20 8.03
N CYS A 102 2.91 13.84 8.46
CA CYS A 102 2.72 13.05 9.68
C CYS A 102 3.36 11.67 9.55
N LEU A 103 3.26 11.03 8.39
CA LEU A 103 3.90 9.75 8.16
C LEU A 103 5.42 9.86 8.14
N LEU A 104 5.96 10.95 7.59
CA LEU A 104 7.41 11.19 7.67
C LEU A 104 7.87 11.34 9.12
N GLY A 105 7.06 11.99 9.96
CA GLY A 105 7.32 12.03 11.40
C GLY A 105 7.30 10.65 12.03
N ALA A 106 6.35 9.80 11.64
CA ALA A 106 6.29 8.42 12.11
C ALA A 106 7.54 7.64 11.70
N VAL A 107 8.01 7.81 10.47
CA VAL A 107 9.26 7.17 9.99
C VAL A 107 10.43 7.61 10.86
N TYR A 108 10.53 8.90 11.12
CA TYR A 108 11.61 9.43 11.96
C TYR A 108 11.65 8.75 13.32
N PHE A 109 10.51 8.65 13.98
CA PHE A 109 10.46 8.07 15.33
C PHE A 109 10.70 6.57 15.33
N ILE A 110 10.16 5.84 14.36
CA ILE A 110 10.27 4.38 14.37
C ILE A 110 11.69 3.89 13.98
N PHE A 111 12.38 4.66 13.14
CA PHE A 111 13.71 4.26 12.67
C PHE A 111 14.84 4.83 13.51
N ARG A 112 14.60 5.80 14.36
CA ARG A 112 15.65 6.33 15.22
C ARG A 112 15.91 5.44 16.45
N ALA A 113 14.96 4.58 16.78
CA ALA A 113 15.07 3.72 17.97
C ALA A 113 15.93 2.49 17.72
#